data_d3542030ddee1149ca9ccd227c9384ef
#
_entry.id   d3542030ddee1149ca9ccd227c9384ef
#
_cell.length_a   1.000
_cell.length_b   1.000
_cell.length_c   1.000
_cell.angle_alpha   90.00
_cell.angle_beta   90.00
_cell.angle_gamma   90.00
#
_symmetry.space_group_name_H-M   'P 1'
#
loop_
_entity.id
_entity.type
_entity.pdbx_description
1 polymer ?
#
loop_
_entity_poly.entity_id
_entity_poly.type
_entity_poly.pdbx_seq_one_letter_code
_entity_poly.pdbx_strand_id
1 'polypeptide(L)'
;MVVERNGRQLVLGENPVVEKCTRNFISQKIPMHLGENDEIDDTYNEMILDLGSLYSLHCRAYDEGVAYRMESKISGSITVRTEIAEFNFKDNPQVWIAYDEDKRTMSQWELPYKRELSVKSIKTGDYGINPCFFRNNKKAIGITVIESDLENYPGM
;
A
#
# COMPACT_ATOMS: atom_id res chain seq x y z
N MET A 1 12.32 -2.64 -1.93
CA MET A 1 12.50 -1.22 -2.31
C MET A 1 13.97 -0.93 -2.55
N VAL A 2 14.31 -0.21 -3.62
CA VAL A 2 15.69 0.26 -3.89
C VAL A 2 15.73 1.76 -3.64
N VAL A 3 16.60 2.18 -2.74
CA VAL A 3 16.82 3.59 -2.44
C VAL A 3 18.26 3.99 -2.76
N GLU A 4 18.47 5.26 -3.05
CA GLU A 4 19.78 5.83 -3.32
C GLU A 4 20.06 6.97 -2.37
N ARG A 5 21.28 6.99 -1.82
CA ARG A 5 21.81 8.08 -1.00
C ARG A 5 23.25 8.33 -1.35
N ASN A 6 23.60 9.58 -1.64
CA ASN A 6 24.97 10.01 -1.99
C ASN A 6 25.60 9.13 -3.10
N GLY A 7 24.83 8.77 -4.13
CA GLY A 7 25.29 7.92 -5.23
C GLY A 7 25.42 6.44 -4.90
N ARG A 8 25.07 6.01 -3.68
CA ARG A 8 25.10 4.61 -3.27
C ARG A 8 23.67 4.05 -3.21
N GLN A 9 23.46 2.92 -3.85
CA GLN A 9 22.19 2.18 -3.77
C GLN A 9 22.17 1.25 -2.55
N LEU A 10 20.99 1.19 -1.92
CA LEU A 10 20.67 0.31 -0.81
C LEU A 10 19.37 -0.42 -1.13
N VAL A 11 19.30 -1.71 -0.85
CA VAL A 11 18.09 -2.53 -1.02
C VAL A 11 17.44 -2.72 0.33
N LEU A 12 16.21 -2.26 0.47
CA LEU A 12 15.39 -2.46 1.67
C LEU A 12 14.39 -3.61 1.39
N GLY A 13 14.24 -4.52 2.36
CA GLY A 13 13.31 -5.64 2.26
C GLY A 13 13.88 -6.91 1.64
N GLU A 14 15.17 -6.96 1.31
CA GLU A 14 15.83 -8.18 0.89
C GLU A 14 16.27 -9.00 2.12
N ASN A 15 15.78 -10.25 2.22
CA ASN A 15 16.07 -11.15 3.35
C ASN A 15 15.97 -10.48 4.74
N PRO A 16 14.83 -9.88 5.09
CA PRO A 16 14.70 -9.10 6.31
C PRO A 16 14.79 -10.01 7.54
N VAL A 17 15.54 -9.55 8.53
CA VAL A 17 15.61 -10.19 9.85
C VAL A 17 14.94 -9.27 10.85
N VAL A 18 13.97 -9.79 11.58
CA VAL A 18 13.29 -9.06 12.66
C VAL A 18 14.18 -9.02 13.88
N GLU A 19 14.73 -7.86 14.21
CA GLU A 19 15.55 -7.64 15.41
C GLU A 19 14.67 -7.40 16.64
N LYS A 20 13.55 -6.67 16.44
CA LYS A 20 12.59 -6.36 17.50
C LYS A 20 11.18 -6.29 16.96
N CYS A 21 10.22 -6.75 17.75
CA CYS A 21 8.80 -6.59 17.48
C CYS A 21 8.16 -5.87 18.67
N THR A 22 7.55 -4.71 18.40
CA THR A 22 6.77 -3.95 19.38
C THR A 22 5.30 -4.04 19.01
N ARG A 23 4.40 -4.21 20.01
CA ARG A 23 2.95 -4.24 19.81
C ARG A 23 2.29 -3.23 20.73
N ASN A 24 1.37 -2.49 20.19
CA ASN A 24 0.60 -1.47 20.88
C ASN A 24 -0.88 -1.64 20.56
N PHE A 25 -1.73 -1.22 21.47
CA PHE A 25 -3.15 -0.98 21.20
C PHE A 25 -3.37 0.53 21.29
N ILE A 26 -3.95 1.12 20.27
CA ILE A 26 -4.22 2.54 20.17
C ILE A 26 -5.73 2.73 20.11
N SER A 27 -6.25 3.66 20.89
CA SER A 27 -7.63 4.11 20.85
C SER A 27 -7.64 5.61 21.13
N GLN A 28 -7.96 6.39 20.13
CA GLN A 28 -7.94 7.84 20.17
C GLN A 28 -9.02 8.42 19.28
N LYS A 29 -9.29 9.72 19.43
CA LYS A 29 -10.13 10.48 18.51
C LYS A 29 -9.27 11.41 17.69
N ILE A 30 -9.51 11.44 16.39
CA ILE A 30 -8.83 12.32 15.46
C ILE A 30 -9.80 13.38 14.99
N PRO A 31 -9.50 14.69 15.20
CA PRO A 31 -10.34 15.75 14.67
C PRO A 31 -10.30 15.76 13.15
N MET A 32 -11.46 15.88 12.52
CA MET A 32 -11.61 15.99 11.08
C MET A 32 -11.87 17.44 10.70
N HIS A 33 -11.10 17.95 9.76
CA HIS A 33 -11.30 19.31 9.23
C HIS A 33 -12.26 19.33 8.03
N LEU A 34 -12.51 18.18 7.42
CA LEU A 34 -13.39 18.00 6.26
C LEU A 34 -14.11 16.67 6.43
N GLY A 35 -15.42 16.65 6.26
CA GLY A 35 -16.25 15.46 6.36
C GLY A 35 -17.58 15.71 7.08
N GLU A 36 -18.35 14.66 7.24
CA GLU A 36 -19.66 14.72 7.91
C GLU A 36 -19.55 14.71 9.45
N ASN A 37 -18.42 14.23 9.97
CA ASN A 37 -18.15 14.13 11.40
C ASN A 37 -17.00 15.07 11.79
N ASP A 38 -17.10 15.67 12.97
CA ASP A 38 -16.05 16.52 13.53
C ASP A 38 -14.84 15.70 14.04
N GLU A 39 -15.08 14.44 14.38
CA GLU A 39 -14.07 13.49 14.88
C GLU A 39 -14.28 12.09 14.32
N ILE A 40 -13.21 11.33 14.19
CA ILE A 40 -13.23 9.88 13.93
C ILE A 40 -12.60 9.11 15.07
N ASP A 41 -13.18 7.96 15.41
CA ASP A 41 -12.57 7.00 16.31
C ASP A 41 -11.47 6.24 15.58
N ASP A 42 -10.22 6.40 16.02
CA ASP A 42 -9.05 5.75 15.46
C ASP A 42 -8.58 4.67 16.44
N THR A 43 -9.07 3.45 16.24
CA THR A 43 -8.79 2.31 17.12
C THR A 43 -8.19 1.16 16.32
N TYR A 44 -6.99 0.73 16.72
CA TYR A 44 -6.26 -0.32 16.02
C TYR A 44 -5.22 -1.02 16.90
N ASN A 45 -4.85 -2.22 16.48
CA ASN A 45 -3.64 -2.88 16.96
C ASN A 45 -2.47 -2.53 16.04
N GLU A 46 -1.38 -2.06 16.62
CA GLU A 46 -0.15 -1.73 15.90
C GLU A 46 0.93 -2.77 16.14
N MET A 47 1.65 -3.10 15.09
CA MET A 47 2.87 -3.91 15.16
C MET A 47 3.99 -3.18 14.42
N ILE A 48 5.08 -2.92 15.13
CA ILE A 48 6.29 -2.32 14.58
C ILE A 48 7.37 -3.40 14.55
N LEU A 49 7.82 -3.74 13.36
CA LEU A 49 8.94 -4.65 13.13
C LEU A 49 10.19 -3.84 12.85
N ASP A 50 11.15 -3.94 13.75
CA ASP A 50 12.49 -3.40 13.55
C ASP A 50 13.29 -4.37 12.68
N LEU A 51 13.70 -3.91 11.50
CA LEU A 51 14.37 -4.70 10.48
C LEU A 51 15.81 -4.24 10.27
N GLY A 52 16.46 -3.94 11.39
CA GLY A 52 17.84 -3.50 11.45
C GLY A 52 18.03 -2.00 11.36
N SER A 53 19.23 -1.58 10.97
CA SER A 53 19.65 -0.18 11.03
C SER A 53 19.06 0.70 9.91
N LEU A 54 18.45 0.11 8.88
CA LEU A 54 18.04 0.86 7.69
C LEU A 54 16.57 1.24 7.69
N TYR A 55 15.69 0.41 8.25
CA TYR A 55 14.24 0.64 8.18
C TYR A 55 13.46 -0.16 9.21
N SER A 56 12.21 0.22 9.41
CA SER A 56 11.18 -0.54 10.13
C SER A 56 9.93 -0.69 9.28
N LEU A 57 9.12 -1.70 9.57
CA LEU A 57 7.81 -1.91 8.98
C LEU A 57 6.75 -1.69 10.07
N HIS A 58 5.85 -0.76 9.82
CA HIS A 58 4.71 -0.46 10.66
C HIS A 58 3.46 -1.07 10.05
N CYS A 59 2.77 -1.88 10.83
CA CYS A 59 1.51 -2.52 10.43
C CYS A 59 0.42 -2.13 11.43
N ARG A 60 -0.77 -1.80 10.93
CA ARG A 60 -1.96 -1.50 11.72
C ARG A 60 -3.09 -2.43 11.31
N ALA A 61 -3.79 -2.98 12.28
CA ALA A 61 -4.95 -3.81 12.07
C ALA A 61 -6.17 -3.14 12.73
N TYR A 62 -7.09 -2.75 11.90
CA TYR A 62 -8.43 -2.23 12.22
C TYR A 62 -9.45 -3.35 12.10
N ASP A 63 -10.66 -3.16 12.60
CA ASP A 63 -11.75 -4.11 12.41
C ASP A 63 -12.12 -4.27 10.92
N GLU A 64 -11.96 -3.20 10.13
CA GLU A 64 -12.37 -3.14 8.73
C GLU A 64 -11.20 -3.31 7.74
N GLY A 65 -9.96 -3.31 8.19
CA GLY A 65 -8.84 -3.38 7.28
C GLY A 65 -7.47 -3.42 7.93
N VAL A 66 -6.47 -3.45 7.07
CA VAL A 66 -5.07 -3.40 7.49
C VAL A 66 -4.34 -2.32 6.71
N ALA A 67 -3.41 -1.66 7.37
CA ALA A 67 -2.51 -0.72 6.73
C ALA A 67 -1.05 -1.08 7.07
N TYR A 68 -0.15 -0.77 6.17
CA TYR A 68 1.28 -0.87 6.44
C TYR A 68 2.05 0.28 5.78
N ARG A 69 3.18 0.61 6.36
CA ARG A 69 4.16 1.50 5.75
C ARG A 69 5.57 1.09 6.14
N MET A 70 6.50 1.38 5.25
CA MET A 70 7.93 1.27 5.53
C MET A 70 8.45 2.62 6.01
N GLU A 71 9.16 2.64 7.14
CA GLU A 71 9.80 3.83 7.67
C GLU A 71 11.32 3.70 7.57
N SER A 72 11.93 4.62 6.83
CA SER A 72 13.39 4.66 6.68
C SER A 72 14.05 5.22 7.92
N LYS A 73 15.11 4.57 8.40
CA LYS A 73 16.00 5.06 9.45
C LYS A 73 17.25 5.75 8.88
N ILE A 74 17.33 5.87 7.57
CA ILE A 74 18.44 6.52 6.88
C ILE A 74 18.33 8.02 7.09
N SER A 75 19.33 8.64 7.72
CA SER A 75 19.34 10.08 7.96
C SER A 75 19.51 10.88 6.66
N GLY A 76 18.81 12.02 6.56
CA GLY A 76 18.87 12.91 5.40
C GLY A 76 18.00 12.46 4.23
N SER A 77 18.12 13.13 3.10
CA SER A 77 17.33 12.83 1.91
C SER A 77 17.77 11.54 1.24
N ILE A 78 16.80 10.75 0.84
CA ILE A 78 16.99 9.56 0.03
C ILE A 78 16.15 9.69 -1.25
N THR A 79 16.60 9.05 -2.33
CA THR A 79 15.81 8.92 -3.55
C THR A 79 15.33 7.49 -3.68
N VAL A 80 14.00 7.29 -3.75
CA VAL A 80 13.43 5.98 -4.07
C VAL A 80 13.55 5.74 -5.57
N ARG A 81 14.24 4.67 -5.94
CA ARG A 81 14.45 4.28 -7.34
C ARG A 81 13.40 3.30 -7.82
N THR A 82 13.05 2.35 -6.98
CA THR A 82 12.07 1.31 -7.30
C THR A 82 11.40 0.81 -6.03
N GLU A 83 10.11 0.64 -6.09
CA GLU A 83 9.35 -0.09 -5.11
C GLU A 83 8.65 -1.28 -5.78
N ILE A 84 8.60 -2.42 -5.07
CA ILE A 84 7.80 -3.56 -5.46
C ILE A 84 6.85 -3.82 -4.29
N ALA A 85 5.56 -3.58 -4.51
CA ALA A 85 4.49 -3.92 -3.60
C ALA A 85 3.60 -4.96 -4.30
N GLU A 86 3.50 -6.16 -3.73
CA GLU A 86 2.75 -7.26 -4.32
C GLU A 86 1.59 -7.68 -3.42
N PHE A 87 0.41 -7.79 -4.00
CA PHE A 87 -0.79 -8.28 -3.33
C PHE A 87 -1.16 -9.64 -3.91
N ASN A 88 -0.76 -10.71 -3.22
CA ASN A 88 -0.93 -12.08 -3.67
C ASN A 88 -2.24 -12.68 -3.15
N PHE A 89 -3.13 -13.06 -4.04
CA PHE A 89 -4.40 -13.68 -3.72
C PHE A 89 -4.31 -15.21 -3.88
N LYS A 90 -4.70 -15.95 -2.85
CA LYS A 90 -4.77 -17.42 -2.88
C LYS A 90 -5.77 -17.92 -3.90
N ASP A 91 -6.91 -17.26 -4.00
CA ASP A 91 -7.96 -17.51 -5.01
C ASP A 91 -7.76 -16.54 -6.18
N ASN A 92 -8.51 -16.70 -7.24
CA ASN A 92 -8.54 -15.80 -8.38
C ASN A 92 -9.76 -14.85 -8.28
N PRO A 93 -9.69 -13.75 -7.52
CA PRO A 93 -10.83 -12.85 -7.37
C PRO A 93 -11.12 -12.10 -8.66
N GLN A 94 -12.33 -11.60 -8.76
CA GLN A 94 -12.69 -10.56 -9.73
C GLN A 94 -12.12 -9.23 -9.27
N VAL A 95 -11.72 -8.38 -10.20
CA VAL A 95 -11.19 -7.06 -9.91
C VAL A 95 -11.94 -5.99 -10.68
N TRP A 96 -12.19 -4.89 -10.01
CA TRP A 96 -12.64 -3.62 -10.58
C TRP A 96 -11.48 -2.65 -10.46
N ILE A 97 -10.96 -2.22 -11.57
CA ILE A 97 -9.78 -1.38 -11.65
C ILE A 97 -9.93 -0.38 -12.80
N ALA A 98 -9.48 0.84 -12.60
CA ALA A 98 -9.30 1.79 -13.68
C ALA A 98 -8.07 1.35 -14.49
N TYR A 99 -8.33 0.65 -15.59
CA TYR A 99 -7.36 -0.16 -16.32
C TYR A 99 -7.01 0.49 -17.65
N ASP A 100 -5.73 0.71 -17.88
CA ASP A 100 -5.21 1.22 -19.13
C ASP A 100 -4.55 0.09 -19.94
N GLU A 101 -5.19 -0.27 -21.04
CA GLU A 101 -4.63 -1.22 -22.02
C GLU A 101 -3.65 -0.52 -22.97
N ASP A 102 -3.79 0.79 -23.16
CA ASP A 102 -2.92 1.57 -24.02
C ASP A 102 -1.87 2.33 -23.19
N LYS A 103 -0.74 1.68 -22.98
CA LYS A 103 0.42 2.19 -22.23
C LYS A 103 0.91 3.59 -22.62
N ARG A 104 0.33 4.18 -23.68
CA ARG A 104 0.64 5.52 -24.16
C ARG A 104 -0.15 6.62 -23.44
N THR A 105 -1.16 6.26 -22.66
CA THR A 105 -2.10 7.21 -22.05
C THR A 105 -1.92 7.40 -20.55
N MET A 106 -0.76 7.08 -19.98
CA MET A 106 -0.44 7.29 -18.56
C MET A 106 -0.68 8.71 -18.02
N SER A 107 -0.97 9.66 -18.88
CA SER A 107 -1.34 11.05 -18.51
C SER A 107 -2.83 11.24 -18.25
N GLN A 108 -3.67 10.24 -18.52
CA GLN A 108 -5.12 10.32 -18.32
C GLN A 108 -5.49 9.69 -16.97
N TRP A 109 -5.74 10.54 -15.99
CA TRP A 109 -6.17 10.12 -14.64
C TRP A 109 -7.64 9.70 -14.56
N GLU A 110 -8.43 9.97 -15.63
CA GLU A 110 -9.86 9.67 -15.71
C GLU A 110 -10.10 8.42 -16.57
N LEU A 111 -9.81 7.25 -16.02
CA LEU A 111 -10.08 5.99 -16.69
C LEU A 111 -11.37 5.35 -16.17
N PRO A 112 -12.20 4.78 -17.07
CA PRO A 112 -13.38 4.04 -16.65
C PRO A 112 -12.96 2.74 -15.94
N TYR A 113 -13.65 2.42 -14.85
CA TYR A 113 -13.45 1.13 -14.20
C TYR A 113 -13.90 -0.01 -15.11
N LYS A 114 -13.01 -0.93 -15.40
CA LYS A 114 -13.36 -2.22 -16.01
C LYS A 114 -13.86 -3.14 -14.92
N ARG A 115 -15.01 -3.75 -15.18
CA ARG A 115 -15.66 -4.69 -14.25
C ARG A 115 -15.34 -6.12 -14.64
N GLU A 116 -15.33 -6.99 -13.64
CA GLU A 116 -15.32 -8.44 -13.81
C GLU A 116 -14.09 -9.03 -14.49
N LEU A 117 -12.98 -8.29 -14.47
CA LEU A 117 -11.71 -8.88 -14.84
C LEU A 117 -11.30 -9.90 -13.77
N SER A 118 -10.86 -11.06 -14.20
CA SER A 118 -10.14 -11.97 -13.30
C SER A 118 -8.73 -11.45 -13.08
N VAL A 119 -8.21 -11.51 -11.86
CA VAL A 119 -6.82 -11.13 -11.60
C VAL A 119 -5.85 -11.84 -12.54
N LYS A 120 -6.12 -13.11 -12.87
CA LYS A 120 -5.32 -13.89 -13.83
C LYS A 120 -5.40 -13.39 -15.27
N SER A 121 -6.39 -12.58 -15.62
CA SER A 121 -6.51 -12.01 -16.97
C SER A 121 -5.71 -10.72 -17.16
N ILE A 122 -5.22 -10.11 -16.07
CA ILE A 122 -4.34 -8.95 -16.11
C ILE A 122 -2.96 -9.41 -16.58
N LYS A 123 -2.42 -8.73 -17.57
CA LYS A 123 -1.13 -9.10 -18.15
C LYS A 123 0.00 -8.33 -17.47
N THR A 124 1.17 -8.95 -17.43
CA THR A 124 2.37 -8.26 -16.95
C THR A 124 2.65 -7.01 -17.78
N GLY A 125 2.81 -5.90 -17.10
CA GLY A 125 3.08 -4.60 -17.70
C GLY A 125 1.84 -3.83 -18.15
N ASP A 126 0.64 -4.32 -17.83
CA ASP A 126 -0.58 -3.50 -17.91
C ASP A 126 -0.63 -2.56 -16.69
N TYR A 127 -1.31 -1.44 -16.85
CA TYR A 127 -1.42 -0.44 -15.81
C TYR A 127 -2.83 -0.37 -15.25
N GLY A 128 -2.93 -0.15 -13.95
CA GLY A 128 -4.17 0.15 -13.29
C GLY A 128 -3.96 1.23 -12.24
N ILE A 129 -4.98 2.02 -11.99
CA ILE A 129 -4.94 3.15 -11.04
C ILE A 129 -5.69 2.75 -9.77
N ASN A 130 -5.12 3.06 -8.61
CA ASN A 130 -5.79 2.92 -7.33
C ASN A 130 -6.94 3.96 -7.17
N PRO A 131 -7.99 3.61 -6.41
CA PRO A 131 -8.22 2.36 -5.69
C PRO A 131 -8.60 1.18 -6.58
N CYS A 132 -8.18 -0.03 -6.21
CA CYS A 132 -8.59 -1.27 -6.85
C CYS A 132 -9.49 -2.07 -5.92
N PHE A 133 -10.62 -2.58 -6.43
CA PHE A 133 -11.53 -3.42 -5.66
C PHE A 133 -11.49 -4.87 -6.12
N PHE A 134 -11.24 -5.78 -5.19
CA PHE A 134 -11.19 -7.22 -5.42
C PHE A 134 -12.35 -7.92 -4.73
N ARG A 135 -13.03 -8.81 -5.42
CA ARG A 135 -14.16 -9.58 -4.87
C ARG A 135 -13.94 -11.08 -5.01
N ASN A 136 -14.01 -11.77 -3.88
CA ASN A 136 -14.07 -13.22 -3.86
C ASN A 136 -15.52 -13.67 -3.69
N ASN A 137 -16.16 -14.06 -4.78
CA ASN A 137 -17.58 -14.46 -4.78
C ASN A 137 -17.86 -15.71 -3.94
N LYS A 138 -16.87 -16.61 -3.79
CA LYS A 138 -17.04 -17.83 -2.98
C LYS A 138 -17.11 -17.54 -1.48
N LYS A 139 -16.44 -16.48 -1.04
CA LYS A 139 -16.33 -16.11 0.38
C LYS A 139 -17.17 -14.88 0.74
N ALA A 140 -17.83 -14.26 -0.23
CA ALA A 140 -18.53 -12.99 -0.07
C ALA A 140 -17.68 -11.88 0.57
N ILE A 141 -16.38 -11.86 0.26
CA ILE A 141 -15.43 -10.88 0.77
C ILE A 141 -15.03 -9.93 -0.35
N GLY A 142 -15.06 -8.62 -0.06
CA GLY A 142 -14.49 -7.57 -0.88
C GLY A 142 -13.26 -6.98 -0.20
N ILE A 143 -12.24 -6.64 -0.98
CA ILE A 143 -11.01 -5.99 -0.51
C ILE A 143 -10.74 -4.82 -1.42
N THR A 144 -10.56 -3.63 -0.85
CA THR A 144 -10.09 -2.46 -1.58
C THR A 144 -8.62 -2.24 -1.25
N VAL A 145 -7.80 -2.09 -2.28
CA VAL A 145 -6.41 -1.64 -2.15
C VAL A 145 -6.38 -0.17 -2.49
N ILE A 146 -5.79 0.62 -1.61
CA ILE A 146 -5.70 2.07 -1.71
C ILE A 146 -4.39 2.54 -1.10
N GLU A 147 -3.89 3.66 -1.58
CA GLU A 147 -2.77 4.38 -0.98
C GLU A 147 -3.25 5.63 -0.27
N SER A 148 -2.49 6.08 0.68
CA SER A 148 -2.70 7.36 1.35
C SER A 148 -1.36 7.96 1.78
N ASP A 149 -1.37 9.22 2.16
CA ASP A 149 -0.22 9.92 2.74
C ASP A 149 1.00 9.98 1.80
N LEU A 150 0.74 10.27 0.53
CA LEU A 150 1.74 10.31 -0.55
C LEU A 150 2.51 11.65 -0.58
N GLU A 151 2.99 12.11 0.57
CA GLU A 151 3.79 13.33 0.65
C GLU A 151 5.21 13.09 0.11
N ASN A 152 5.57 13.79 -0.97
CA ASN A 152 6.87 13.68 -1.64
C ASN A 152 7.23 12.25 -2.11
N TYR A 153 6.21 11.44 -2.39
CA TYR A 153 6.33 10.06 -2.85
C TYR A 153 5.43 9.82 -4.07
N PRO A 154 5.88 9.11 -5.11
CA PRO A 154 5.02 8.78 -6.24
C PRO A 154 3.97 7.75 -5.82
N GLY A 155 2.76 7.85 -6.35
CA GLY A 155 1.73 6.82 -6.21
C GLY A 155 2.05 5.53 -6.96
N MET A 156 1.40 4.43 -6.55
CA MET A 156 1.42 3.14 -7.27
C MET A 156 0.52 3.17 -8.50
#